data_b742de4d814444fa01801e08f514d969
#
_entry.id   b742de4d814444fa01801e08f514d969
#
_cell.length_a   1.000
_cell.length_b   1.000
_cell.length_c   1.000
_cell.angle_alpha   90.00
_cell.angle_beta   90.00
_cell.angle_gamma   90.00
#
_symmetry.space_group_name_H-M   'P 1'
#
loop_
_entity.id
_entity.type
_entity.pdbx_description
1 polymer ?
#
loop_
_entity_poly.entity_id
_entity_poly.type
_entity_poly.pdbx_seq_one_letter_code
_entity_poly.pdbx_strand_id
1 'polypeptide(L)'
;MPILCLHTAHSNAVIFEQAAAELGWPAHSIVHQVHEELLLEAEAAGGMDVALRRKTAGQLDALADPADIEAVLLTCSTLGPAVADCLSDKVWRADGMLARKVAAALQRDPQSRIALLCAAPTTYEATRDLFVQALLSGDAHLRLQLQCVEGAWALFRRGDLSGYQARMTDAAFQAYAAGAAQVVLTQVSMDGVARYWQARDSHPVPWTVAASALQALGEMRK
;
A
#
# COMPACT_ATOMS: atom_id res chain seq x y z
N MET A 1 -12.24 15.34 -12.10
CA MET A 1 -13.01 14.87 -10.94
C MET A 1 -12.03 14.42 -9.84
N PRO A 2 -12.35 14.57 -8.55
CA PRO A 2 -11.46 14.15 -7.47
C PRO A 2 -11.43 12.62 -7.32
N ILE A 3 -10.32 12.14 -6.74
CA ILE A 3 -10.21 10.78 -6.22
C ILE A 3 -10.56 10.81 -4.75
N LEU A 4 -11.42 9.90 -4.30
CA LEU A 4 -11.74 9.75 -2.89
C LEU A 4 -10.85 8.65 -2.29
N CYS A 5 -10.07 9.00 -1.26
CA CYS A 5 -9.27 8.04 -0.51
C CYS A 5 -9.96 7.67 0.81
N LEU A 6 -10.25 6.38 1.02
CA LEU A 6 -10.67 5.85 2.31
C LEU A 6 -9.46 5.35 3.08
N HIS A 7 -9.20 5.98 4.21
CA HIS A 7 -8.10 5.67 5.12
C HIS A 7 -8.60 5.03 6.42
N THR A 8 -7.68 4.41 7.16
CA THR A 8 -7.90 3.91 8.52
C THR A 8 -6.93 4.54 9.52
N ALA A 9 -6.23 5.60 9.12
CA ALA A 9 -5.41 6.44 9.99
C ALA A 9 -5.30 7.84 9.39
N HIS A 10 -5.41 8.88 10.23
CA HIS A 10 -5.31 10.29 9.81
C HIS A 10 -3.98 10.63 9.14
N SER A 11 -2.89 10.01 9.58
CA SER A 11 -1.56 10.20 8.97
C SER A 11 -1.50 9.83 7.49
N ASN A 12 -2.34 8.92 7.03
CA ASN A 12 -2.36 8.48 5.63
C ASN A 12 -2.83 9.61 4.68
N ALA A 13 -3.76 10.47 5.13
CA ALA A 13 -4.19 11.62 4.33
C ALA A 13 -3.02 12.55 4.00
N VAL A 14 -2.20 12.88 5.02
CA VAL A 14 -0.99 13.71 4.83
C VAL A 14 0.00 13.07 3.86
N ILE A 15 0.19 11.75 3.94
CA ILE A 15 1.09 10.99 3.07
C ILE A 15 0.62 11.08 1.61
N PHE A 16 -0.69 10.89 1.36
CA PHE A 16 -1.24 10.96 0.00
C PHE A 16 -1.20 12.38 -0.57
N GLU A 17 -1.47 13.42 0.23
CA GLU A 17 -1.32 14.82 -0.21
C GLU A 17 0.12 15.14 -0.59
N GLN A 18 1.08 14.69 0.20
CA GLN A 18 2.49 14.91 -0.09
C GLN A 18 2.93 14.17 -1.36
N ALA A 19 2.51 12.91 -1.54
CA ALA A 19 2.81 12.14 -2.74
C ALA A 19 2.17 12.78 -4.00
N ALA A 20 0.94 13.31 -3.89
CA ALA A 20 0.27 14.02 -4.96
C ALA A 20 1.04 15.30 -5.37
N ALA A 21 1.49 16.08 -4.38
CA ALA A 21 2.28 17.29 -4.62
C ALA A 21 3.61 16.97 -5.33
N GLU A 22 4.31 15.90 -4.89
CA GLU A 22 5.56 15.43 -5.52
C GLU A 22 5.36 14.97 -6.97
N LEU A 23 4.18 14.44 -7.28
CA LEU A 23 3.79 14.02 -8.63
C LEU A 23 3.20 15.16 -9.49
N GLY A 24 3.11 16.37 -8.93
CA GLY A 24 2.59 17.55 -9.64
C GLY A 24 1.06 17.53 -9.83
N TRP A 25 0.32 16.82 -8.98
CA TRP A 25 -1.13 16.81 -9.03
C TRP A 25 -1.70 18.18 -8.59
N PRO A 26 -2.79 18.65 -9.21
CA PRO A 26 -3.45 19.87 -8.76
C PRO A 26 -3.92 19.78 -7.31
N ALA A 27 -3.92 20.90 -6.59
CA ALA A 27 -4.52 20.95 -5.25
C ALA A 27 -5.98 20.50 -5.29
N HIS A 28 -6.43 19.87 -4.20
CA HIS A 28 -7.81 19.33 -4.09
C HIS A 28 -8.16 18.22 -5.09
N SER A 29 -7.17 17.57 -5.70
CA SER A 29 -7.41 16.39 -6.54
C SER A 29 -7.82 15.16 -5.74
N ILE A 30 -7.58 15.17 -4.43
CA ILE A 30 -7.88 14.06 -3.52
C ILE A 30 -8.86 14.56 -2.44
N VAL A 31 -9.87 13.73 -2.16
CA VAL A 31 -10.78 13.89 -1.02
C VAL A 31 -10.48 12.75 -0.04
N HIS A 32 -10.35 13.06 1.24
CA HIS A 32 -9.98 12.09 2.25
C HIS A 32 -11.14 11.80 3.20
N GLN A 33 -11.38 10.51 3.44
CA GLN A 33 -12.24 10.03 4.53
C GLN A 33 -11.43 9.07 5.40
N VAL A 34 -11.61 9.16 6.72
CA VAL A 34 -10.87 8.34 7.69
C VAL A 34 -11.85 7.55 8.53
N HIS A 35 -11.74 6.23 8.48
CA HIS A 35 -12.59 5.24 9.14
C HIS A 35 -11.72 4.32 10.01
N GLU A 36 -11.23 4.85 11.14
CA GLU A 36 -10.33 4.11 12.06
C GLU A 36 -11.02 2.89 12.67
N GLU A 37 -12.35 2.98 12.88
CA GLU A 37 -13.18 1.91 13.45
C GLU A 37 -13.09 0.60 12.63
N LEU A 38 -12.95 0.69 11.30
CA LEU A 38 -12.84 -0.51 10.46
C LEU A 38 -11.55 -1.29 10.71
N LEU A 39 -10.44 -0.58 10.95
CA LEU A 39 -9.18 -1.25 11.28
C LEU A 39 -9.23 -1.85 12.68
N LEU A 40 -9.81 -1.14 13.64
CA LEU A 40 -9.99 -1.66 15.01
C LEU A 40 -10.86 -2.92 15.03
N GLU A 41 -11.94 -2.96 14.24
CA GLU A 41 -12.77 -4.16 14.08
C GLU A 41 -11.96 -5.32 13.49
N ALA A 42 -11.16 -5.07 12.44
CA ALA A 42 -10.32 -6.09 11.83
C ALA A 42 -9.24 -6.61 12.81
N GLU A 43 -8.60 -5.72 13.56
CA GLU A 43 -7.62 -6.13 14.56
C GLU A 43 -8.24 -6.97 15.69
N ALA A 44 -9.43 -6.58 16.17
CA ALA A 44 -10.15 -7.31 17.19
C ALA A 44 -10.58 -8.72 16.73
N ALA A 45 -10.91 -8.87 15.44
CA ALA A 45 -11.27 -10.14 14.82
C ALA A 45 -10.05 -10.99 14.38
N GLY A 46 -8.83 -10.46 14.50
CA GLY A 46 -7.61 -11.11 14.00
C GLY A 46 -7.48 -11.11 12.48
N GLY A 47 -8.25 -10.25 11.78
CA GLY A 47 -8.25 -10.11 10.33
C GLY A 47 -9.62 -9.73 9.77
N MET A 48 -9.79 -9.89 8.46
CA MET A 48 -11.04 -9.60 7.76
C MET A 48 -11.96 -10.83 7.76
N ASP A 49 -13.02 -10.79 8.55
CA ASP A 49 -14.11 -11.77 8.44
C ASP A 49 -15.10 -11.39 7.31
N VAL A 50 -16.04 -12.29 7.02
CA VAL A 50 -17.03 -12.10 5.94
C VAL A 50 -17.96 -10.92 6.21
N ALA A 51 -18.32 -10.66 7.46
CA ALA A 51 -19.22 -9.57 7.83
C ALA A 51 -18.53 -8.21 7.62
N LEU A 52 -17.30 -8.08 8.09
CA LEU A 52 -16.51 -6.87 7.93
C LEU A 52 -16.15 -6.61 6.46
N ARG A 53 -15.87 -7.66 5.67
CA ARG A 53 -15.68 -7.52 4.21
C ARG A 53 -16.89 -6.91 3.53
N ARG A 54 -18.09 -7.45 3.79
CA ARG A 54 -19.34 -6.94 3.22
C ARG A 54 -19.64 -5.51 3.67
N LYS A 55 -19.44 -5.21 4.97
CA LYS A 55 -19.60 -3.87 5.52
C LYS A 55 -18.69 -2.87 4.80
N THR A 56 -17.41 -3.21 4.69
CA THR A 56 -16.40 -2.35 4.03
C THR A 56 -16.70 -2.18 2.55
N ALA A 57 -17.06 -3.24 1.83
CA ALA A 57 -17.44 -3.17 0.42
C ALA A 57 -18.65 -2.26 0.20
N GLY A 58 -19.71 -2.40 1.02
CA GLY A 58 -20.88 -1.53 0.93
C GLY A 58 -20.56 -0.05 1.17
N GLN A 59 -19.64 0.26 2.10
CA GLN A 59 -19.17 1.64 2.30
C GLN A 59 -18.38 2.17 1.09
N LEU A 60 -17.51 1.36 0.51
CA LEU A 60 -16.73 1.73 -0.67
C LEU A 60 -17.64 1.98 -1.88
N ASP A 61 -18.65 1.12 -2.11
CA ASP A 61 -19.63 1.29 -3.18
C ASP A 61 -20.44 2.58 -3.00
N ALA A 62 -20.89 2.88 -1.78
CA ALA A 62 -21.60 4.12 -1.47
C ALA A 62 -20.75 5.37 -1.72
N LEU A 63 -19.43 5.30 -1.48
CA LEU A 63 -18.49 6.38 -1.78
C LEU A 63 -18.22 6.54 -3.29
N ALA A 64 -18.40 5.48 -4.06
CA ALA A 64 -18.20 5.46 -5.51
C ALA A 64 -19.45 5.89 -6.30
N ASP A 65 -20.62 5.93 -5.66
CA ASP A 65 -21.91 6.24 -6.30
C ASP A 65 -22.00 7.68 -6.86
N PRO A 66 -21.48 8.74 -6.18
CA PRO A 66 -21.54 10.09 -6.71
C PRO A 66 -20.88 10.22 -8.08
N ALA A 67 -21.57 10.89 -9.02
CA ALA A 67 -21.12 11.02 -10.41
C ALA A 67 -19.85 11.89 -10.55
N ASP A 68 -19.58 12.74 -9.59
CA ASP A 68 -18.42 13.64 -9.54
C ASP A 68 -17.18 12.98 -8.92
N ILE A 69 -17.28 11.74 -8.42
CA ILE A 69 -16.13 10.94 -7.97
C ILE A 69 -15.60 10.10 -9.13
N GLU A 70 -14.33 10.28 -9.43
CA GLU A 70 -13.64 9.55 -10.51
C GLU A 70 -13.24 8.14 -10.08
N ALA A 71 -12.66 8.02 -8.89
CA ALA A 71 -12.25 6.75 -8.32
C ALA A 71 -12.30 6.81 -6.79
N VAL A 72 -12.53 5.66 -6.17
CA VAL A 72 -12.38 5.44 -4.73
C VAL A 72 -11.16 4.56 -4.49
N LEU A 73 -10.24 5.03 -3.67
CA LEU A 73 -8.99 4.35 -3.37
C LEU A 73 -8.98 3.91 -1.91
N LEU A 74 -9.09 2.60 -1.67
CA LEU A 74 -8.88 2.01 -0.35
C LEU A 74 -7.38 1.93 -0.06
N THR A 75 -6.94 2.61 1.01
CA THR A 75 -5.52 2.74 1.35
C THR A 75 -5.05 1.81 2.46
N CYS A 76 -5.96 1.05 3.07
CA CYS A 76 -5.67 0.11 4.14
C CYS A 76 -5.48 -1.31 3.58
N SER A 77 -4.27 -1.86 3.71
CA SER A 77 -3.94 -3.21 3.24
C SER A 77 -4.72 -4.30 3.98
N THR A 78 -5.00 -4.11 5.29
CA THR A 78 -5.81 -5.05 6.08
C THR A 78 -7.22 -5.18 5.51
N LEU A 79 -7.84 -4.06 5.12
CA LEU A 79 -9.19 -4.04 4.55
C LEU A 79 -9.23 -4.35 3.05
N GLY A 80 -8.07 -4.40 2.41
CA GLY A 80 -7.91 -4.59 0.96
C GLY A 80 -8.76 -5.71 0.34
N PRO A 81 -8.91 -6.90 0.97
CA PRO A 81 -9.75 -7.97 0.44
C PRO A 81 -11.21 -7.59 0.18
N ALA A 82 -11.76 -6.56 0.85
CA ALA A 82 -13.13 -6.12 0.63
C ALA A 82 -13.38 -5.55 -0.78
N VAL A 83 -12.33 -5.04 -1.44
CA VAL A 83 -12.47 -4.48 -2.81
C VAL A 83 -12.94 -5.53 -3.81
N ALA A 84 -12.63 -6.81 -3.60
CA ALA A 84 -13.11 -7.89 -4.46
C ALA A 84 -14.63 -8.14 -4.35
N ASP A 85 -15.27 -7.64 -3.29
CA ASP A 85 -16.72 -7.78 -3.05
C ASP A 85 -17.50 -6.51 -3.47
N CYS A 86 -16.80 -5.44 -3.94
CA CYS A 86 -17.43 -4.21 -4.42
C CYS A 86 -18.15 -4.44 -5.77
N LEU A 87 -19.26 -3.74 -5.96
CA LEU A 87 -20.03 -3.75 -7.21
C LEU A 87 -19.53 -2.68 -8.19
N SER A 88 -18.96 -1.59 -7.68
CA SER A 88 -18.45 -0.48 -8.48
C SER A 88 -17.06 -0.77 -9.02
N ASP A 89 -16.88 -0.53 -10.32
CA ASP A 89 -15.58 -0.60 -11.02
C ASP A 89 -14.66 0.60 -10.73
N LYS A 90 -15.19 1.64 -10.07
CA LYS A 90 -14.39 2.80 -9.63
C LYS A 90 -13.58 2.52 -8.37
N VAL A 91 -13.78 1.39 -7.69
CA VAL A 91 -13.09 1.08 -6.41
C VAL A 91 -11.79 0.34 -6.64
N TRP A 92 -10.72 0.86 -6.07
CA TRP A 92 -9.37 0.34 -6.23
C TRP A 92 -8.65 0.15 -4.89
N ARG A 93 -7.73 -0.82 -4.85
CA ARG A 93 -6.77 -0.97 -3.75
C ARG A 93 -5.50 -0.19 -4.07
N ALA A 94 -5.04 0.66 -3.16
CA ALA A 94 -3.78 1.38 -3.33
C ALA A 94 -2.57 0.42 -3.41
N ASP A 95 -2.51 -0.56 -2.52
CA ASP A 95 -1.49 -1.62 -2.53
C ASP A 95 -1.61 -2.55 -3.75
N GLY A 96 -2.81 -2.69 -4.33
CA GLY A 96 -3.02 -3.42 -5.58
C GLY A 96 -2.32 -2.77 -6.78
N MET A 97 -2.29 -1.44 -6.82
CA MET A 97 -1.54 -0.72 -7.87
C MET A 97 -0.03 -0.90 -7.71
N LEU A 98 0.48 -0.91 -6.47
CA LEU A 98 1.87 -1.25 -6.18
C LEU A 98 2.19 -2.71 -6.59
N ALA A 99 1.29 -3.66 -6.32
CA ALA A 99 1.47 -5.05 -6.73
C ALA A 99 1.55 -5.21 -8.26
N ARG A 100 0.71 -4.48 -9.02
CA ARG A 100 0.81 -4.42 -10.49
C ARG A 100 2.15 -3.86 -10.97
N LYS A 101 2.67 -2.80 -10.32
CA LYS A 101 4.00 -2.24 -10.61
C LYS A 101 5.10 -3.28 -10.42
N VAL A 102 5.04 -4.06 -9.33
CA VAL A 102 5.97 -5.16 -9.06
C VAL A 102 5.86 -6.25 -10.14
N ALA A 103 4.64 -6.65 -10.48
CA ALA A 103 4.42 -7.65 -11.53
C ALA A 103 5.00 -7.20 -12.88
N ALA A 104 4.76 -5.95 -13.27
CA ALA A 104 5.32 -5.37 -14.49
C ALA A 104 6.86 -5.31 -14.48
N ALA A 105 7.47 -5.07 -13.32
CA ALA A 105 8.93 -5.10 -13.18
C ALA A 105 9.49 -6.51 -13.37
N LEU A 106 8.87 -7.52 -12.77
CA LEU A 106 9.28 -8.93 -12.92
C LEU A 106 9.02 -9.47 -14.34
N GLN A 107 8.02 -8.95 -15.05
CA GLN A 107 7.83 -9.27 -16.48
C GLN A 107 8.98 -8.73 -17.35
N ARG A 108 9.49 -7.52 -17.02
CA ARG A 108 10.61 -6.90 -17.75
C ARG A 108 11.95 -7.54 -17.42
N ASP A 109 12.15 -7.92 -16.15
CA ASP A 109 13.33 -8.61 -15.67
C ASP A 109 12.94 -9.78 -14.75
N PRO A 110 12.71 -10.99 -15.33
CA PRO A 110 12.29 -12.16 -14.57
C PRO A 110 13.33 -12.68 -13.57
N GLN A 111 14.56 -12.20 -13.63
CA GLN A 111 15.62 -12.62 -12.70
C GLN A 111 15.75 -11.69 -11.49
N SER A 112 15.12 -10.51 -11.52
CA SER A 112 15.12 -9.57 -10.40
C SER A 112 14.54 -10.18 -9.14
N ARG A 113 15.21 -9.94 -8.01
CA ARG A 113 14.72 -10.28 -6.66
C ARG A 113 14.09 -9.04 -6.04
N ILE A 114 12.85 -9.16 -5.60
CA ILE A 114 12.12 -8.04 -4.99
C ILE A 114 11.79 -8.39 -3.54
N ALA A 115 12.21 -7.51 -2.62
CA ALA A 115 11.88 -7.65 -1.21
C ALA A 115 10.64 -6.81 -0.89
N LEU A 116 9.61 -7.46 -0.35
CA LEU A 116 8.38 -6.83 0.15
C LEU A 116 8.49 -6.71 1.67
N LEU A 117 8.38 -5.51 2.22
CA LEU A 117 8.43 -5.27 3.66
C LEU A 117 7.04 -4.88 4.17
N CYS A 118 6.55 -5.57 5.21
CA CYS A 118 5.37 -5.19 5.96
C CYS A 118 5.70 -5.04 7.45
N ALA A 119 4.89 -4.29 8.21
CA ALA A 119 5.08 -4.07 9.64
C ALA A 119 3.96 -4.70 10.48
N ALA A 120 2.69 -4.56 10.04
CA ALA A 120 1.55 -5.09 10.76
C ALA A 120 1.39 -6.60 10.47
N PRO A 121 1.47 -7.49 11.47
CA PRO A 121 1.30 -8.93 11.26
C PRO A 121 -0.05 -9.30 10.62
N THR A 122 -1.11 -8.56 10.94
CA THR A 122 -2.45 -8.77 10.38
C THR A 122 -2.54 -8.57 8.87
N THR A 123 -1.56 -7.87 8.26
CA THR A 123 -1.51 -7.65 6.81
C THR A 123 -0.71 -8.70 6.06
N TYR A 124 0.06 -9.55 6.75
CA TYR A 124 1.03 -10.44 6.11
C TYR A 124 0.42 -11.34 5.04
N GLU A 125 -0.61 -12.12 5.41
CA GLU A 125 -1.26 -13.04 4.48
C GLU A 125 -1.97 -12.29 3.35
N ALA A 126 -2.73 -11.23 3.66
CA ALA A 126 -3.41 -10.42 2.65
C ALA A 126 -2.43 -9.76 1.66
N THR A 127 -1.27 -9.33 2.15
CA THR A 127 -0.19 -8.78 1.30
C THR A 127 0.41 -9.86 0.43
N ARG A 128 0.78 -11.01 1.01
CA ARG A 128 1.32 -12.14 0.25
C ARG A 128 0.40 -12.54 -0.89
N ASP A 129 -0.87 -12.76 -0.58
CA ASP A 129 -1.85 -13.22 -1.56
C ASP A 129 -2.08 -12.19 -2.66
N LEU A 130 -2.13 -10.89 -2.31
CA LEU A 130 -2.24 -9.81 -3.28
C LEU A 130 -1.09 -9.80 -4.30
N PHE A 131 0.15 -9.85 -3.80
CA PHE A 131 1.31 -9.78 -4.67
C PHE A 131 1.50 -11.06 -5.51
N VAL A 132 1.20 -12.23 -4.95
CA VAL A 132 1.22 -13.49 -5.68
C VAL A 132 0.14 -13.52 -6.76
N GLN A 133 -1.08 -13.06 -6.47
CA GLN A 133 -2.17 -13.00 -7.46
C GLN A 133 -1.89 -12.00 -8.59
N ALA A 134 -1.14 -10.93 -8.33
CA ALA A 134 -0.75 -9.98 -9.36
C ALA A 134 0.23 -10.56 -10.39
N LEU A 135 0.93 -11.66 -10.06
CA LEU A 135 1.88 -12.31 -10.94
C LEU A 135 1.17 -13.25 -11.90
N LEU A 136 1.35 -13.02 -13.21
CA LEU A 136 0.71 -13.81 -14.28
C LEU A 136 1.42 -15.12 -14.59
N SER A 137 2.62 -15.37 -14.05
CA SER A 137 3.44 -16.55 -14.33
C SER A 137 3.79 -17.32 -13.06
N GLY A 138 3.69 -18.66 -13.13
CA GLY A 138 3.74 -19.57 -11.98
C GLY A 138 4.97 -19.46 -11.08
N ASP A 139 6.18 -19.16 -11.60
CA ASP A 139 7.42 -19.18 -10.82
C ASP A 139 7.88 -17.78 -10.38
N ALA A 140 7.21 -16.71 -10.81
CA ALA A 140 7.58 -15.34 -10.44
C ALA A 140 7.47 -15.09 -8.93
N HIS A 141 6.59 -15.82 -8.22
CA HIS A 141 6.46 -15.73 -6.76
C HIS A 141 7.75 -16.11 -6.01
N LEU A 142 8.61 -16.96 -6.60
CA LEU A 142 9.90 -17.34 -6.03
C LEU A 142 10.91 -16.16 -5.99
N ARG A 143 10.62 -15.09 -6.70
CA ARG A 143 11.43 -13.86 -6.72
C ARG A 143 10.97 -12.82 -5.72
N LEU A 144 9.83 -13.04 -5.07
CA LEU A 144 9.31 -12.19 -4.01
C LEU A 144 9.75 -12.72 -2.64
N GLN A 145 10.35 -11.85 -1.85
CA GLN A 145 10.66 -12.12 -0.44
C GLN A 145 9.81 -11.21 0.43
N LEU A 146 8.72 -11.75 1.00
CA LEU A 146 7.91 -11.00 1.96
C LEU A 146 8.46 -11.18 3.37
N GLN A 147 8.73 -10.07 4.04
CA GLN A 147 9.20 -10.00 5.42
C GLN A 147 8.29 -9.11 6.24
N CYS A 148 7.76 -9.65 7.35
CA CYS A 148 7.19 -8.82 8.41
C CYS A 148 8.33 -8.36 9.32
N VAL A 149 8.53 -7.04 9.41
CA VAL A 149 9.65 -6.46 10.18
C VAL A 149 9.31 -6.50 11.66
N GLU A 150 9.98 -7.36 12.40
CA GLU A 150 9.72 -7.59 13.82
C GLU A 150 9.84 -6.31 14.65
N GLY A 151 8.88 -6.11 15.55
CA GLY A 151 8.82 -4.95 16.46
C GLY A 151 8.39 -3.63 15.81
N ALA A 152 8.39 -3.52 14.47
CA ALA A 152 8.03 -2.28 13.78
C ALA A 152 6.59 -1.84 14.09
N TRP A 153 5.62 -2.77 14.05
CA TRP A 153 4.22 -2.45 14.33
C TRP A 153 4.00 -1.96 15.76
N ALA A 154 4.71 -2.51 16.74
CA ALA A 154 4.64 -2.07 18.12
C ALA A 154 5.15 -0.63 18.30
N LEU A 155 6.21 -0.23 17.55
CA LEU A 155 6.69 1.15 17.52
C LEU A 155 5.63 2.11 16.95
N PHE A 156 5.02 1.75 15.82
CA PHE A 156 3.97 2.53 15.18
C PHE A 156 2.75 2.72 16.11
N ARG A 157 2.27 1.63 16.73
CA ARG A 157 1.09 1.64 17.61
C ARG A 157 1.25 2.51 18.85
N ARG A 158 2.46 2.66 19.39
CA ARG A 158 2.74 3.56 20.52
C ARG A 158 3.12 4.99 20.12
N GLY A 159 3.06 5.33 18.83
CA GLY A 159 3.37 6.67 18.31
C GLY A 159 4.87 6.97 18.18
N ASP A 160 5.76 5.99 18.35
CA ASP A 160 7.20 6.14 18.13
C ASP A 160 7.52 6.06 16.63
N LEU A 161 7.14 7.12 15.91
CA LEU A 161 7.29 7.18 14.46
C LEU A 161 8.76 7.22 14.03
N SER A 162 9.64 7.84 14.82
CA SER A 162 11.07 7.88 14.51
C SER A 162 11.72 6.49 14.64
N GLY A 163 11.41 5.77 15.70
CA GLY A 163 11.86 4.39 15.89
C GLY A 163 11.29 3.45 14.82
N TYR A 164 10.01 3.65 14.45
CA TYR A 164 9.37 2.90 13.36
C TYR A 164 10.10 3.11 12.02
N GLN A 165 10.32 4.37 11.63
CA GLN A 165 11.02 4.70 10.39
C GLN A 165 12.46 4.17 10.37
N ALA A 166 13.21 4.32 11.48
CA ALA A 166 14.55 3.78 11.60
C ALA A 166 14.56 2.25 11.40
N ARG A 167 13.66 1.53 12.08
CA ARG A 167 13.53 0.07 11.97
C ARG A 167 13.22 -0.38 10.54
N MET A 168 12.29 0.32 9.86
CA MET A 168 11.93 0.01 8.48
C MET A 168 13.06 0.34 7.50
N THR A 169 13.80 1.43 7.74
CA THR A 169 14.97 1.82 6.94
C THR A 169 16.07 0.76 7.05
N ASP A 170 16.40 0.31 8.27
CA ASP A 170 17.38 -0.74 8.49
C ASP A 170 16.99 -2.05 7.78
N ALA A 171 15.72 -2.44 7.85
CA ALA A 171 15.21 -3.62 7.14
C ALA A 171 15.35 -3.48 5.62
N ALA A 172 15.10 -2.28 5.08
CA ALA A 172 15.27 -2.02 3.65
C ALA A 172 16.76 -2.13 3.22
N PHE A 173 17.68 -1.58 4.00
CA PHE A 173 19.13 -1.74 3.74
C PHE A 173 19.57 -3.20 3.83
N GLN A 174 19.08 -3.95 4.82
CA GLN A 174 19.37 -5.38 4.94
C GLN A 174 18.87 -6.17 3.73
N ALA A 175 17.67 -5.84 3.22
CA ALA A 175 17.14 -6.48 2.03
C ALA A 175 17.99 -6.21 0.78
N TYR A 176 18.44 -4.97 0.58
CA TYR A 176 19.38 -4.65 -0.51
C TYR A 176 20.72 -5.37 -0.34
N ALA A 177 21.28 -5.38 0.87
CA ALA A 177 22.53 -6.10 1.17
C ALA A 177 22.39 -7.62 0.92
N ALA A 178 21.18 -8.19 1.10
CA ALA A 178 20.86 -9.57 0.77
C ALA A 178 20.65 -9.84 -0.73
N GLY A 179 20.80 -8.81 -1.59
CA GLY A 179 20.74 -8.91 -3.04
C GLY A 179 19.36 -8.65 -3.65
N ALA A 180 18.46 -7.96 -2.94
CA ALA A 180 17.25 -7.45 -3.57
C ALA A 180 17.62 -6.36 -4.59
N ALA A 181 17.07 -6.44 -5.79
CA ALA A 181 17.19 -5.40 -6.80
C ALA A 181 16.28 -4.21 -6.50
N GLN A 182 15.16 -4.48 -5.83
CA GLN A 182 14.20 -3.46 -5.40
C GLN A 182 13.56 -3.84 -4.06
N VAL A 183 13.40 -2.85 -3.19
CA VAL A 183 12.61 -2.94 -1.96
C VAL A 183 11.27 -2.26 -2.16
N VAL A 184 10.22 -2.87 -1.64
CA VAL A 184 8.83 -2.42 -1.73
C VAL A 184 8.24 -2.30 -0.32
N LEU A 185 7.76 -1.13 0.01
CA LEU A 185 7.14 -0.80 1.28
C LEU A 185 5.63 -0.96 1.13
N THR A 186 5.09 -2.06 1.65
CA THR A 186 3.73 -2.52 1.30
C THR A 186 2.60 -1.82 2.07
N GLN A 187 2.93 -0.95 3.01
CA GLN A 187 1.94 -0.21 3.81
C GLN A 187 2.20 1.30 3.72
N VAL A 188 1.11 2.09 3.70
CA VAL A 188 1.18 3.56 3.58
C VAL A 188 2.00 4.20 4.71
N SER A 189 1.92 3.68 5.93
CA SER A 189 2.68 4.18 7.09
C SER A 189 4.20 4.17 6.89
N MET A 190 4.71 3.43 5.91
CA MET A 190 6.16 3.31 5.62
C MET A 190 6.68 4.39 4.66
N ASP A 191 5.81 5.23 4.11
CA ASP A 191 6.17 6.21 3.06
C ASP A 191 7.35 7.12 3.48
N GLY A 192 7.41 7.48 4.76
CA GLY A 192 8.51 8.27 5.32
C GLY A 192 9.91 7.65 5.09
N VAL A 193 10.01 6.34 4.98
CA VAL A 193 11.28 5.67 4.65
C VAL A 193 11.78 6.09 3.28
N ALA A 194 10.91 6.06 2.27
CA ALA A 194 11.28 6.44 0.90
C ALA A 194 11.53 7.95 0.78
N ARG A 195 10.72 8.78 1.46
CA ARG A 195 10.84 10.25 1.45
C ARG A 195 12.17 10.73 2.00
N TYR A 196 12.66 10.13 3.07
CA TYR A 196 13.94 10.47 3.69
C TYR A 196 15.07 9.53 3.27
N TRP A 197 14.84 8.74 2.20
CA TRP A 197 15.86 7.84 1.67
C TRP A 197 17.03 8.64 1.13
N GLN A 198 18.11 8.59 1.86
CA GLN A 198 19.38 9.08 1.36
C GLN A 198 20.03 7.91 0.63
N ALA A 199 20.31 8.07 -0.66
CA ALA A 199 20.99 7.08 -1.45
C ALA A 199 22.36 6.78 -0.81
N ARG A 200 22.39 5.78 0.06
CA ARG A 200 23.62 5.17 0.55
C ARG A 200 23.93 4.03 -0.41
N ASP A 201 25.15 3.96 -0.86
CA ASP A 201 25.67 2.84 -1.65
C ASP A 201 24.93 2.58 -2.98
N SER A 202 24.38 3.60 -3.62
CA SER A 202 23.71 3.51 -4.93
C SER A 202 22.43 2.65 -4.97
N HIS A 203 21.83 2.33 -3.83
CA HIS A 203 20.57 1.59 -3.82
C HIS A 203 19.41 2.45 -4.29
N PRO A 204 18.47 1.90 -5.08
CA PRO A 204 17.31 2.64 -5.54
C PRO A 204 16.39 3.02 -4.38
N VAL A 205 15.60 4.09 -4.56
CA VAL A 205 14.57 4.47 -3.60
C VAL A 205 13.53 3.34 -3.50
N PRO A 206 13.16 2.90 -2.28
CA PRO A 206 12.10 1.92 -2.10
C PRO A 206 10.76 2.39 -2.71
N TRP A 207 10.02 1.48 -3.33
CA TRP A 207 8.68 1.80 -3.83
C TRP A 207 7.68 1.85 -2.70
N THR A 208 6.77 2.82 -2.76
CA THR A 208 5.72 3.03 -1.75
C THR A 208 4.32 2.88 -2.33
N VAL A 209 3.35 2.67 -1.44
CA VAL A 209 1.93 2.51 -1.80
C VAL A 209 1.39 3.82 -2.38
N ALA A 210 1.58 4.96 -1.69
CA ALA A 210 0.97 6.21 -2.10
C ALA A 210 1.48 6.68 -3.47
N ALA A 211 2.81 6.74 -3.66
CA ALA A 211 3.40 7.16 -4.93
C ALA A 211 2.99 6.23 -6.08
N SER A 212 3.02 4.90 -5.86
CA SER A 212 2.67 3.93 -6.91
C SER A 212 1.19 3.99 -7.29
N ALA A 213 0.29 4.17 -6.32
CA ALA A 213 -1.14 4.28 -6.58
C ALA A 213 -1.47 5.54 -7.37
N LEU A 214 -0.93 6.69 -6.96
CA LEU A 214 -1.18 7.96 -7.65
C LEU A 214 -0.55 8.00 -9.05
N GLN A 215 0.63 7.42 -9.24
CA GLN A 215 1.22 7.27 -10.57
C GLN A 215 0.32 6.46 -11.50
N ALA A 216 -0.17 5.30 -11.05
CA ALA A 216 -1.04 4.45 -11.84
C ALA A 216 -2.35 5.16 -12.21
N LEU A 217 -2.99 5.85 -11.26
CA LEU A 217 -4.21 6.64 -11.53
C LEU A 217 -3.94 7.81 -12.49
N GLY A 218 -2.79 8.48 -12.36
CA GLY A 218 -2.40 9.54 -13.29
C GLY A 218 -2.16 9.04 -14.72
N GLU A 219 -1.70 7.81 -14.90
CA GLU A 219 -1.54 7.16 -16.21
C GLU A 219 -2.89 6.78 -16.83
N MET A 220 -3.87 6.37 -16.03
CA MET A 220 -5.24 6.05 -16.49
C MET A 220 -6.03 7.28 -16.95
N ARG A 221 -5.61 8.50 -16.55
CA ARG A 221 -6.23 9.79 -16.93
C ARG A 221 -5.76 10.33 -18.27
N LYS A 222 -4.71 9.76 -18.84
CA LYS A 222 -4.12 10.19 -20.13
C LYS A 222 -4.74 9.45 -21.30
#